data_d29dcee8a4b508739e18f922ce89c3be
#
_entry.id   d29dcee8a4b508739e18f922ce89c3be
#
_cell.length_a   1.000
_cell.length_b   1.000
_cell.length_c   1.000
_cell.angle_alpha   90.00
_cell.angle_beta   90.00
_cell.angle_gamma   90.00
#
_symmetry.space_group_name_H-M   'P 1'
#
loop_
_entity.id
_entity.type
_entity.pdbx_description
1 polymer ?
#
loop_
_entity_poly.entity_id
_entity_poly.type
_entity_poly.pdbx_seq_one_letter_code
_entity_poly.pdbx_strand_id
1 'polypeptide(L)'
;TPWCIHPESFAKNIPVVGGTKTPNINKIRNARPDLVIMDREENPKEVYEELTKLGIETYVSTVERPSDVPNLLLELGRRLNLEEKANSLAEAIEQELVACERGSGPVVLPMIWHEPLMAVSPQKYSGALLETCGFQVPDIDPNGNGYPVVTAEQIHSHGIEGLLLSSEPHEFSKQEGESICDAVEAFGGQRPWTQCIDGEALTWFGSHTLTGLRTFSTLCKDLKTADV
;
A
#
# COMPACT_ATOMS: atom_id res chain seq x y z
N THR A 1 6.48 11.94 -10.81
CA THR A 1 6.55 10.68 -11.58
C THR A 1 5.35 10.56 -12.53
N PRO A 2 5.35 9.65 -13.53
CA PRO A 2 4.18 9.40 -14.36
C PRO A 2 2.98 8.83 -13.57
N TRP A 3 3.23 8.30 -12.38
CA TRP A 3 2.22 7.75 -11.45
C TRP A 3 1.55 8.82 -10.57
N CYS A 4 2.00 10.08 -10.62
CA CYS A 4 1.34 11.19 -9.94
C CYS A 4 0.12 11.63 -10.75
N ILE A 5 -1.00 10.93 -10.58
CA ILE A 5 -2.23 11.13 -11.38
C ILE A 5 -3.31 11.92 -10.65
N HIS A 6 -3.20 12.10 -9.34
CA HIS A 6 -4.14 12.85 -8.52
C HIS A 6 -3.53 14.13 -7.91
N PRO A 7 -4.32 15.22 -7.76
CA PRO A 7 -5.59 15.42 -8.47
C PRO A 7 -5.36 15.65 -9.98
N GLU A 8 -6.24 15.12 -10.81
CA GLU A 8 -6.05 15.08 -12.27
C GLU A 8 -5.80 16.47 -12.91
N SER A 9 -6.50 17.49 -12.42
CA SER A 9 -6.35 18.87 -12.89
C SER A 9 -4.95 19.45 -12.66
N PHE A 10 -4.26 18.97 -11.63
CA PHE A 10 -2.91 19.38 -11.27
C PHE A 10 -1.85 18.50 -11.97
N ALA A 11 -2.02 17.19 -11.91
CA ALA A 11 -1.04 16.22 -12.41
C ALA A 11 -0.76 16.38 -13.92
N LYS A 12 -1.78 16.67 -14.74
CA LYS A 12 -1.65 16.87 -16.19
C LYS A 12 -0.69 18.01 -16.60
N ASN A 13 -0.45 18.97 -15.72
CA ASN A 13 0.33 20.18 -16.02
C ASN A 13 1.75 20.14 -15.42
N ILE A 14 2.11 19.07 -14.71
CA ILE A 14 3.41 18.98 -14.03
C ILE A 14 4.40 18.18 -14.87
N PRO A 15 5.63 18.72 -15.12
CA PRO A 15 6.66 18.00 -15.84
C PRO A 15 7.07 16.71 -15.13
N VAL A 16 7.04 15.58 -15.85
CA VAL A 16 7.51 14.30 -15.34
C VAL A 16 9.04 14.27 -15.33
N VAL A 17 9.60 14.01 -14.16
CA VAL A 17 11.06 13.94 -13.93
C VAL A 17 11.63 12.52 -14.00
N GLY A 18 10.79 11.53 -14.23
CA GLY A 18 11.17 10.11 -14.34
C GLY A 18 10.34 9.21 -13.42
N GLY A 19 10.61 7.91 -13.45
CA GLY A 19 10.00 6.93 -12.54
C GLY A 19 10.63 6.97 -11.16
N THR A 20 10.01 6.28 -10.19
CA THR A 20 10.52 6.21 -8.80
C THR A 20 11.87 5.53 -8.72
N LYS A 21 12.07 4.43 -9.46
CA LYS A 21 13.34 3.67 -9.48
C LYS A 21 14.40 4.30 -10.40
N THR A 22 13.99 5.13 -11.38
CA THR A 22 14.88 5.71 -12.39
C THR A 22 14.56 7.19 -12.62
N PRO A 23 14.64 8.06 -11.60
CA PRO A 23 14.42 9.49 -11.77
C PRO A 23 15.55 10.13 -12.58
N ASN A 24 15.22 11.18 -13.33
CA ASN A 24 16.19 11.93 -14.10
C ASN A 24 16.70 13.14 -13.28
N ILE A 25 17.89 13.02 -12.72
CA ILE A 25 18.52 14.04 -11.87
C ILE A 25 18.63 15.39 -12.57
N ASN A 26 18.96 15.41 -13.88
CA ASN A 26 19.04 16.67 -14.62
C ASN A 26 17.69 17.36 -14.77
N LYS A 27 16.60 16.59 -14.96
CA LYS A 27 15.25 17.17 -14.97
C LYS A 27 14.86 17.71 -13.60
N ILE A 28 15.18 16.98 -12.51
CA ILE A 28 14.94 17.46 -11.15
C ILE A 28 15.69 18.77 -10.90
N ARG A 29 17.00 18.81 -11.19
CA ARG A 29 17.82 20.01 -11.03
C ARG A 29 17.28 21.19 -11.85
N ASN A 30 16.86 20.96 -13.10
CA ASN A 30 16.34 22.01 -13.99
C ASN A 30 14.98 22.55 -13.51
N ALA A 31 14.21 21.76 -12.79
CA ALA A 31 12.97 22.19 -12.14
C ALA A 31 13.24 23.13 -10.94
N ARG A 32 14.47 23.18 -10.43
CA ARG A 32 14.89 24.02 -9.29
C ARG A 32 13.95 23.86 -8.09
N PRO A 33 13.76 22.65 -7.57
CA PRO A 33 12.85 22.43 -6.45
C PRO A 33 13.42 23.01 -5.15
N ASP A 34 12.56 23.53 -4.30
CA ASP A 34 12.89 23.88 -2.92
C ASP A 34 12.98 22.64 -2.03
N LEU A 35 12.23 21.60 -2.38
CA LEU A 35 12.21 20.32 -1.67
C LEU A 35 11.93 19.18 -2.65
N VAL A 36 12.68 18.08 -2.53
CA VAL A 36 12.39 16.80 -3.17
C VAL A 36 11.87 15.83 -2.11
N ILE A 37 10.68 15.30 -2.33
CA ILE A 37 10.09 14.26 -1.47
C ILE A 37 10.37 12.91 -2.13
N MET A 38 10.95 12.00 -1.37
CA MET A 38 11.29 10.64 -1.77
C MET A 38 10.69 9.65 -0.78
N ASP A 39 10.54 8.42 -1.20
CA ASP A 39 10.19 7.31 -0.32
C ASP A 39 11.33 6.29 -0.27
N ARG A 40 11.62 5.75 0.93
CA ARG A 40 12.73 4.83 1.16
C ARG A 40 12.57 3.51 0.39
N GLU A 41 11.35 3.03 0.26
CA GLU A 41 11.08 1.78 -0.45
C GLU A 41 11.11 1.98 -1.96
N GLU A 42 10.59 3.11 -2.42
CA GLU A 42 10.43 3.39 -3.84
C GLU A 42 11.67 3.94 -4.52
N ASN A 43 12.47 4.73 -3.82
CA ASN A 43 13.57 5.44 -4.45
C ASN A 43 14.95 4.86 -4.09
N PRO A 44 15.87 4.72 -5.08
CA PRO A 44 17.22 4.28 -4.81
C PRO A 44 17.99 5.27 -3.92
N LYS A 45 18.79 4.74 -2.99
CA LYS A 45 19.62 5.53 -2.08
C LYS A 45 20.61 6.43 -2.82
N GLU A 46 21.12 5.96 -3.94
CA GLU A 46 22.08 6.69 -4.80
C GLU A 46 21.48 7.99 -5.32
N VAL A 47 20.18 8.02 -5.59
CA VAL A 47 19.46 9.24 -6.00
C VAL A 47 19.47 10.27 -4.87
N TYR A 48 19.18 9.86 -3.64
CA TYR A 48 19.26 10.72 -2.46
C TYR A 48 20.67 11.30 -2.28
N GLU A 49 21.71 10.46 -2.41
CA GLU A 49 23.11 10.88 -2.27
C GLU A 49 23.51 11.90 -3.36
N GLU A 50 23.03 11.71 -4.58
CA GLU A 50 23.30 12.64 -5.70
C GLU A 50 22.58 13.97 -5.50
N LEU A 51 21.31 13.98 -5.11
CA LEU A 51 20.56 15.20 -4.80
C LEU A 51 21.22 15.98 -3.65
N THR A 52 21.68 15.29 -2.61
CA THR A 52 22.39 15.88 -1.48
C THR A 52 23.70 16.53 -1.92
N LYS A 53 24.50 15.89 -2.79
CA LYS A 53 25.74 16.46 -3.36
C LYS A 53 25.48 17.72 -4.18
N LEU A 54 24.31 17.80 -4.80
CA LEU A 54 23.86 18.98 -5.56
C LEU A 54 23.30 20.11 -4.68
N GLY A 55 23.22 19.89 -3.36
CA GLY A 55 22.68 20.87 -2.40
C GLY A 55 21.16 21.01 -2.47
N ILE A 56 20.45 20.02 -3.04
CA ILE A 56 18.99 20.01 -3.13
C ILE A 56 18.43 19.42 -1.83
N GLU A 57 17.56 20.16 -1.14
CA GLU A 57 16.90 19.67 0.06
C GLU A 57 16.02 18.48 -0.28
N THR A 58 16.18 17.39 0.47
CA THR A 58 15.47 16.13 0.23
C THR A 58 14.89 15.59 1.52
N TYR A 59 13.63 15.24 1.50
CA TYR A 59 12.95 14.52 2.56
C TYR A 59 12.65 13.09 2.11
N VAL A 60 13.02 12.10 2.93
CA VAL A 60 12.77 10.68 2.64
C VAL A 60 11.74 10.16 3.61
N SER A 61 10.57 9.77 3.11
CA SER A 61 9.53 9.11 3.90
C SER A 61 9.88 7.65 4.18
N THR A 62 9.35 7.15 5.31
CA THR A 62 9.54 5.77 5.76
C THR A 62 8.23 5.29 6.39
N VAL A 63 7.24 5.02 5.56
CA VAL A 63 5.92 4.58 6.02
C VAL A 63 5.81 3.08 5.83
N GLU A 64 5.74 2.34 6.93
CA GLU A 64 5.60 0.89 6.94
C GLU A 64 4.21 0.44 7.41
N ARG A 65 3.48 1.33 8.09
CA ARG A 65 2.14 1.06 8.62
C ARG A 65 1.28 2.31 8.69
N PRO A 66 -0.05 2.20 8.76
CA PRO A 66 -0.94 3.37 8.83
C PRO A 66 -0.65 4.33 9.99
N SER A 67 -0.16 3.82 11.12
CA SER A 67 0.20 4.63 12.29
C SER A 67 1.40 5.56 12.09
N ASP A 68 2.18 5.38 11.01
CA ASP A 68 3.32 6.24 10.69
C ASP A 68 2.87 7.50 9.92
N VAL A 69 1.68 7.42 9.29
CA VAL A 69 1.18 8.47 8.39
C VAL A 69 0.88 9.80 9.09
N PRO A 70 0.32 9.86 10.30
CA PRO A 70 0.15 11.14 11.00
C PRO A 70 1.46 11.91 11.12
N ASN A 71 2.54 11.26 11.53
CA ASN A 71 3.86 11.89 11.64
C ASN A 71 4.41 12.36 10.29
N LEU A 72 4.23 11.57 9.21
CA LEU A 72 4.57 11.98 7.85
C LEU A 72 3.86 13.29 7.48
N LEU A 73 2.55 13.36 7.72
CA LEU A 73 1.73 14.54 7.38
C LEU A 73 2.17 15.77 8.17
N LEU A 74 2.41 15.63 9.47
CA LEU A 74 2.88 16.73 10.32
C LEU A 74 4.24 17.26 9.87
N GLU A 75 5.18 16.37 9.55
CA GLU A 75 6.51 16.76 9.07
C GLU A 75 6.43 17.47 7.70
N LEU A 76 5.63 16.95 6.77
CA LEU A 76 5.40 17.60 5.48
C LEU A 76 4.68 18.95 5.65
N GLY A 77 3.70 19.03 6.55
CA GLY A 77 2.99 20.26 6.87
C GLY A 77 3.95 21.35 7.32
N ARG A 78 4.86 21.03 8.25
CA ARG A 78 5.89 21.94 8.74
C ARG A 78 6.86 22.42 7.64
N ARG A 79 7.30 21.52 6.74
CA ARG A 79 8.22 21.86 5.64
C ARG A 79 7.58 22.70 4.55
N LEU A 80 6.26 22.55 4.36
CA LEU A 80 5.50 23.20 3.30
C LEU A 80 4.70 24.41 3.80
N ASN A 81 4.78 24.77 5.09
CA ASN A 81 3.98 25.81 5.76
C ASN A 81 2.47 25.55 5.61
N LEU A 82 2.05 24.30 5.83
CA LEU A 82 0.68 23.80 5.74
C LEU A 82 0.24 23.09 7.03
N GLU A 83 0.70 23.58 8.20
CA GLU A 83 0.55 22.91 9.49
C GLU A 83 -0.92 22.67 9.86
N GLU A 84 -1.79 23.65 9.62
CA GLU A 84 -3.22 23.54 9.95
C GLU A 84 -3.87 22.37 9.19
N LYS A 85 -3.59 22.27 7.88
CA LYS A 85 -4.11 21.19 7.04
C LYS A 85 -3.52 19.84 7.44
N ALA A 86 -2.24 19.82 7.74
CA ALA A 86 -1.54 18.60 8.18
C ALA A 86 -2.09 18.09 9.51
N ASN A 87 -2.29 18.97 10.50
CA ASN A 87 -2.89 18.63 11.78
C ASN A 87 -4.29 18.04 11.61
N SER A 88 -5.15 18.70 10.82
CA SER A 88 -6.52 18.21 10.57
C SER A 88 -6.54 16.81 9.93
N LEU A 89 -5.64 16.54 8.98
CA LEU A 89 -5.53 15.22 8.34
C LEU A 89 -4.95 14.17 9.29
N ALA A 90 -3.93 14.52 10.05
CA ALA A 90 -3.31 13.62 11.03
C ALA A 90 -4.32 13.22 12.10
N GLU A 91 -5.05 14.18 12.69
CA GLU A 91 -6.09 13.92 13.68
C GLU A 91 -7.21 13.02 13.13
N ALA A 92 -7.65 13.25 11.88
CA ALA A 92 -8.67 12.40 11.26
C ALA A 92 -8.20 10.95 11.09
N ILE A 93 -6.93 10.74 10.71
CA ILE A 93 -6.35 9.40 10.59
C ILE A 93 -6.20 8.75 11.97
N GLU A 94 -5.72 9.49 12.97
CA GLU A 94 -5.59 8.97 14.36
C GLU A 94 -6.94 8.54 14.94
N GLN A 95 -8.00 9.31 14.70
CA GLN A 95 -9.36 8.95 15.11
C GLN A 95 -9.83 7.67 14.44
N GLU A 96 -9.57 7.50 13.15
CA GLU A 96 -9.94 6.29 12.41
C GLU A 96 -9.13 5.07 12.88
N LEU A 97 -7.82 5.25 13.16
CA LEU A 97 -6.96 4.19 13.71
C LEU A 97 -7.45 3.68 15.07
N VAL A 98 -7.97 4.58 15.90
CA VAL A 98 -8.58 4.22 17.20
C VAL A 98 -9.91 3.49 17.03
N ALA A 99 -10.69 3.84 16.00
CA ALA A 99 -11.98 3.24 15.72
C ALA A 99 -11.88 1.83 15.05
N CYS A 100 -10.70 1.46 14.53
CA CYS A 100 -10.48 0.16 13.92
C CYS A 100 -10.52 -0.98 14.97
N GLU A 101 -11.29 -2.01 14.67
CA GLU A 101 -11.33 -3.25 15.46
C GLU A 101 -10.22 -4.18 15.01
N ARG A 102 -9.26 -4.47 15.87
CA ARG A 102 -8.13 -5.34 15.54
C ARG A 102 -8.46 -6.82 15.72
N GLY A 103 -8.03 -7.64 14.77
CA GLY A 103 -7.59 -9.01 15.01
C GLY A 103 -8.64 -10.12 15.14
N SER A 104 -9.88 -9.98 14.62
CA SER A 104 -10.85 -11.08 14.64
C SER A 104 -11.52 -11.36 13.29
N GLY A 105 -11.01 -10.79 12.23
CA GLY A 105 -11.52 -11.01 10.89
C GLY A 105 -10.90 -12.22 10.21
N PRO A 106 -11.31 -12.47 8.96
CA PRO A 106 -10.85 -13.62 8.20
C PRO A 106 -9.34 -13.54 7.90
N VAL A 107 -8.75 -14.72 7.67
CA VAL A 107 -7.37 -14.85 7.21
C VAL A 107 -7.32 -14.58 5.71
N VAL A 108 -6.69 -13.48 5.32
CA VAL A 108 -6.68 -13.04 3.91
C VAL A 108 -5.27 -12.86 3.38
N LEU A 109 -5.14 -12.97 2.06
CA LEU A 109 -3.90 -12.68 1.36
C LEU A 109 -4.14 -11.58 0.30
N PRO A 110 -3.51 -10.40 0.44
CA PRO A 110 -3.59 -9.35 -0.57
C PRO A 110 -2.68 -9.69 -1.75
N MET A 111 -3.30 -9.90 -2.91
CA MET A 111 -2.64 -10.27 -4.16
C MET A 111 -2.36 -9.02 -4.99
N ILE A 112 -1.12 -8.86 -5.48
CA ILE A 112 -0.67 -7.66 -6.21
C ILE A 112 -0.11 -7.94 -7.59
N TRP A 113 0.27 -9.21 -7.89
CA TRP A 113 0.86 -9.59 -9.17
C TRP A 113 0.49 -11.03 -9.54
N HIS A 114 0.27 -11.29 -10.83
CA HIS A 114 -0.24 -12.59 -11.29
C HIS A 114 0.86 -13.54 -11.81
N GLU A 115 1.87 -13.04 -12.53
CA GLU A 115 2.93 -13.89 -13.10
C GLU A 115 4.33 -13.30 -12.83
N PRO A 116 5.07 -13.83 -11.83
CA PRO A 116 4.67 -14.87 -10.88
C PRO A 116 3.59 -14.37 -9.91
N LEU A 117 2.81 -15.28 -9.33
CA LEU A 117 1.79 -14.92 -8.34
C LEU A 117 2.44 -14.36 -7.08
N MET A 118 2.16 -13.10 -6.74
CA MET A 118 2.76 -12.42 -5.60
C MET A 118 1.72 -11.80 -4.67
N ALA A 119 2.04 -11.85 -3.39
CA ALA A 119 1.24 -11.25 -2.33
C ALA A 119 2.02 -10.16 -1.58
N VAL A 120 1.36 -9.51 -0.62
CA VAL A 120 1.99 -8.53 0.29
C VAL A 120 1.98 -9.09 1.70
N SER A 121 3.12 -8.99 2.39
CA SER A 121 3.26 -9.42 3.78
C SER A 121 2.75 -8.36 4.77
N PRO A 122 2.45 -8.74 6.04
CA PRO A 122 2.05 -7.80 7.08
C PRO A 122 3.14 -6.80 7.47
N GLN A 123 4.38 -7.01 7.04
CA GLN A 123 5.51 -6.11 7.26
C GLN A 123 5.50 -4.88 6.35
N LYS A 124 4.65 -4.87 5.33
CA LYS A 124 4.46 -3.76 4.40
C LYS A 124 3.20 -2.96 4.73
N TYR A 125 3.18 -1.71 4.28
CA TYR A 125 2.07 -0.80 4.53
C TYR A 125 0.70 -1.43 4.24
N SER A 126 0.54 -2.07 3.08
CA SER A 126 -0.73 -2.68 2.64
C SER A 126 -1.18 -3.81 3.56
N GLY A 127 -0.26 -4.72 3.93
CA GLY A 127 -0.58 -5.80 4.87
C GLY A 127 -0.87 -5.26 6.27
N ALA A 128 -0.07 -4.30 6.77
CA ALA A 128 -0.30 -3.63 8.05
C ALA A 128 -1.63 -2.84 8.08
N LEU A 129 -2.05 -2.27 6.96
CA LEU A 129 -3.35 -1.61 6.82
C LEU A 129 -4.50 -2.61 7.02
N LEU A 130 -4.44 -3.74 6.37
CA LEU A 130 -5.46 -4.80 6.51
C LEU A 130 -5.51 -5.34 7.94
N GLU A 131 -4.37 -5.59 8.57
CA GLU A 131 -4.32 -5.99 10.00
C GLU A 131 -4.91 -4.92 10.91
N THR A 132 -4.63 -3.65 10.64
CA THR A 132 -5.22 -2.53 11.39
C THR A 132 -6.74 -2.50 11.24
N CYS A 133 -7.27 -2.88 10.07
CA CYS A 133 -8.70 -2.95 9.78
C CYS A 133 -9.37 -4.24 10.28
N GLY A 134 -8.64 -5.14 10.93
CA GLY A 134 -9.19 -6.32 11.60
C GLY A 134 -8.97 -7.65 10.86
N PHE A 135 -8.44 -7.66 9.66
CA PHE A 135 -8.04 -8.87 8.96
C PHE A 135 -6.82 -9.54 9.63
N GLN A 136 -6.64 -10.81 9.34
CA GLN A 136 -5.40 -11.53 9.66
C GLN A 136 -4.62 -11.73 8.35
N VAL A 137 -3.39 -11.22 8.30
CA VAL A 137 -2.53 -11.35 7.12
C VAL A 137 -1.31 -12.18 7.51
N PRO A 138 -1.21 -13.46 7.11
CA PRO A 138 -0.07 -14.30 7.48
C PRO A 138 1.20 -13.88 6.74
N ASP A 139 2.32 -14.01 7.43
CA ASP A 139 3.64 -13.77 6.86
C ASP A 139 4.16 -15.07 6.22
N ILE A 140 4.00 -15.17 4.89
CA ILE A 140 4.37 -16.38 4.13
C ILE A 140 5.89 -16.52 3.96
N ASP A 141 6.61 -15.39 3.94
CA ASP A 141 8.07 -15.35 3.82
C ASP A 141 8.66 -14.31 4.78
N PRO A 142 8.80 -14.66 6.09
CA PRO A 142 9.25 -13.72 7.12
C PRO A 142 10.69 -13.23 6.94
N ASN A 143 11.49 -13.89 6.12
CA ASN A 143 12.87 -13.49 5.81
C ASN A 143 13.02 -12.79 4.44
N GLY A 144 11.93 -12.64 3.72
CA GLY A 144 11.88 -12.01 2.40
C GLY A 144 11.81 -10.49 2.44
N ASN A 145 11.51 -9.93 1.28
CA ASN A 145 11.41 -8.47 1.09
C ASN A 145 10.00 -7.91 1.37
N GLY A 146 9.07 -8.75 1.84
CA GLY A 146 7.68 -8.40 2.10
C GLY A 146 6.74 -8.51 0.89
N TYR A 147 7.24 -9.02 -0.23
CA TYR A 147 6.48 -9.30 -1.46
C TYR A 147 6.74 -10.74 -1.92
N PRO A 148 6.24 -11.73 -1.18
CA PRO A 148 6.49 -13.13 -1.49
C PRO A 148 5.86 -13.55 -2.82
N VAL A 149 6.60 -14.36 -3.58
CA VAL A 149 6.02 -15.20 -4.61
C VAL A 149 5.33 -16.35 -3.89
N VAL A 150 4.07 -16.59 -4.18
CA VAL A 150 3.25 -17.57 -3.48
C VAL A 150 2.75 -18.67 -4.42
N THR A 151 2.61 -19.87 -3.86
CA THR A 151 2.06 -21.02 -4.55
C THR A 151 0.67 -21.38 -3.99
N ALA A 152 -0.13 -22.11 -4.76
CA ALA A 152 -1.42 -22.63 -4.30
C ALA A 152 -1.27 -23.51 -3.04
N GLU A 153 -0.18 -24.28 -2.94
CA GLU A 153 0.15 -25.08 -1.74
C GLU A 153 0.38 -24.19 -0.51
N GLN A 154 1.12 -23.10 -0.66
CA GLN A 154 1.36 -22.16 0.45
C GLN A 154 0.06 -21.45 0.88
N ILE A 155 -0.78 -21.04 -0.07
CA ILE A 155 -2.10 -20.46 0.22
C ILE A 155 -2.92 -21.43 1.05
N HIS A 156 -2.99 -22.71 0.64
CA HIS A 156 -3.67 -23.75 1.38
C HIS A 156 -3.08 -23.99 2.78
N SER A 157 -1.76 -24.18 2.87
CA SER A 157 -1.08 -24.54 4.13
C SER A 157 -1.14 -23.45 5.20
N HIS A 158 -1.27 -22.18 4.81
CA HIS A 158 -1.45 -21.06 5.73
C HIS A 158 -2.90 -20.78 6.11
N GLY A 159 -3.85 -21.61 5.64
CA GLY A 159 -5.26 -21.48 6.01
C GLY A 159 -5.90 -20.19 5.49
N ILE A 160 -5.51 -19.74 4.29
CA ILE A 160 -6.05 -18.54 3.69
C ILE A 160 -7.54 -18.77 3.37
N GLU A 161 -8.41 -17.95 3.97
CA GLU A 161 -9.85 -17.98 3.76
C GLU A 161 -10.26 -17.14 2.56
N GLY A 162 -9.55 -16.05 2.30
CA GLY A 162 -9.85 -15.14 1.20
C GLY A 162 -8.67 -14.53 0.48
N LEU A 163 -8.84 -14.28 -0.82
CA LEU A 163 -7.88 -13.58 -1.66
C LEU A 163 -8.42 -12.19 -1.98
N LEU A 164 -7.71 -11.16 -1.54
CA LEU A 164 -8.01 -9.78 -1.89
C LEU A 164 -7.25 -9.43 -3.17
N LEU A 165 -7.98 -9.32 -4.27
CA LEU A 165 -7.44 -9.13 -5.63
C LEU A 165 -7.33 -7.64 -5.92
N SER A 166 -6.11 -7.09 -5.86
CA SER A 166 -5.86 -5.66 -6.08
C SER A 166 -6.08 -5.24 -7.54
N SER A 167 -6.51 -3.99 -7.74
CA SER A 167 -6.55 -3.37 -9.07
C SER A 167 -5.20 -2.81 -9.52
N GLU A 168 -4.19 -2.78 -8.64
CA GLU A 168 -2.82 -2.35 -8.99
C GLU A 168 -1.75 -3.05 -8.13
N PRO A 169 -0.51 -3.12 -8.62
CA PRO A 169 -0.04 -2.74 -9.95
C PRO A 169 -0.52 -3.68 -11.07
N HIS A 170 -1.06 -4.87 -10.75
CA HIS A 170 -1.77 -5.75 -11.68
C HIS A 170 -3.28 -5.66 -11.40
N GLU A 171 -4.05 -5.36 -12.45
CA GLU A 171 -5.51 -5.36 -12.36
C GLU A 171 -6.04 -6.78 -12.48
N PHE A 172 -6.27 -7.41 -11.32
CA PHE A 172 -6.81 -8.76 -11.28
C PHE A 172 -8.24 -8.84 -11.82
N SER A 173 -8.48 -9.80 -12.70
CA SER A 173 -9.82 -10.20 -13.10
C SER A 173 -10.41 -11.23 -12.15
N LYS A 174 -11.75 -11.34 -12.12
CA LYS A 174 -12.44 -12.41 -11.38
C LYS A 174 -12.02 -13.80 -11.87
N GLN A 175 -11.77 -13.95 -13.18
CA GLN A 175 -11.37 -15.24 -13.77
C GLN A 175 -10.00 -15.70 -13.27
N GLU A 176 -9.03 -14.78 -13.12
CA GLU A 176 -7.73 -15.08 -12.53
C GLU A 176 -7.90 -15.52 -11.07
N GLY A 177 -8.73 -14.80 -10.30
CA GLY A 177 -9.08 -15.20 -8.93
C GLY A 177 -9.66 -16.61 -8.84
N GLU A 178 -10.63 -16.95 -9.68
CA GLU A 178 -11.22 -18.29 -9.75
C GLU A 178 -10.15 -19.35 -10.09
N SER A 179 -9.28 -19.07 -11.05
CA SER A 179 -8.19 -19.99 -11.43
C SER A 179 -7.22 -20.27 -10.28
N ILE A 180 -6.91 -19.25 -9.46
CA ILE A 180 -6.09 -19.40 -8.26
C ILE A 180 -6.83 -20.28 -7.23
N CYS A 181 -8.11 -20.02 -7.01
CA CYS A 181 -8.93 -20.81 -6.08
C CYS A 181 -9.04 -22.28 -6.49
N ASP A 182 -9.24 -22.57 -7.78
CA ASP A 182 -9.25 -23.93 -8.34
C ASP A 182 -7.92 -24.65 -8.07
N ALA A 183 -6.81 -23.96 -8.25
CA ALA A 183 -5.49 -24.50 -7.98
C ALA A 183 -5.27 -24.79 -6.49
N VAL A 184 -5.79 -23.93 -5.58
CA VAL A 184 -5.73 -24.16 -4.13
C VAL A 184 -6.59 -25.35 -3.71
N GLU A 185 -7.82 -25.45 -4.21
CA GLU A 185 -8.75 -26.55 -3.93
C GLU A 185 -8.18 -27.91 -4.37
N ALA A 186 -7.39 -27.94 -5.46
CA ALA A 186 -6.73 -29.15 -5.95
C ALA A 186 -5.73 -29.75 -4.93
N PHE A 187 -5.26 -28.98 -3.95
CA PHE A 187 -4.46 -29.49 -2.83
C PHE A 187 -5.28 -30.07 -1.70
N GLY A 188 -6.63 -30.16 -1.84
CA GLY A 188 -7.53 -30.79 -0.90
C GLY A 188 -7.98 -29.91 0.27
N GLY A 189 -7.81 -28.60 0.16
CA GLY A 189 -8.25 -27.62 1.14
C GLY A 189 -9.59 -27.00 0.86
N GLN A 190 -10.04 -26.15 1.79
CA GLN A 190 -11.19 -25.31 1.55
C GLN A 190 -10.88 -24.31 0.43
N ARG A 191 -11.77 -24.14 -0.53
CA ARG A 191 -11.67 -23.15 -1.60
C ARG A 191 -11.73 -21.75 -0.99
N PRO A 192 -10.71 -20.88 -1.19
CA PRO A 192 -10.79 -19.51 -0.74
C PRO A 192 -11.88 -18.73 -1.49
N TRP A 193 -12.47 -17.74 -0.82
CA TRP A 193 -13.27 -16.75 -1.54
C TRP A 193 -12.37 -15.69 -2.17
N THR A 194 -12.90 -14.94 -3.14
CA THR A 194 -12.17 -13.84 -3.79
C THR A 194 -12.95 -12.53 -3.69
N GLN A 195 -12.24 -11.43 -3.50
CA GLN A 195 -12.78 -10.08 -3.52
C GLN A 195 -11.87 -9.15 -4.30
N CYS A 196 -12.37 -8.56 -5.40
CA CYS A 196 -11.66 -7.47 -6.06
C CYS A 196 -11.70 -6.22 -5.17
N ILE A 197 -10.55 -5.58 -5.01
CA ILE A 197 -10.38 -4.41 -4.14
C ILE A 197 -9.69 -3.27 -4.90
N ASP A 198 -9.94 -2.05 -4.45
CA ASP A 198 -9.26 -0.86 -4.92
C ASP A 198 -7.79 -0.87 -4.46
N GLY A 199 -6.87 -0.95 -5.41
CA GLY A 199 -5.43 -0.97 -5.17
C GLY A 199 -4.91 0.35 -4.64
N GLU A 200 -5.45 1.50 -5.07
CA GLU A 200 -5.08 2.81 -4.51
C GLU A 200 -5.45 2.89 -3.02
N ALA A 201 -6.64 2.43 -2.65
CA ALA A 201 -7.05 2.38 -1.24
C ALA A 201 -6.16 1.46 -0.42
N LEU A 202 -5.59 0.40 -1.02
CA LEU A 202 -4.69 -0.55 -0.37
C LEU A 202 -3.27 -0.01 -0.22
N THR A 203 -2.73 0.66 -1.25
CA THR A 203 -1.28 0.90 -1.37
C THR A 203 -0.87 2.36 -1.18
N TRP A 204 -1.75 3.32 -1.44
CA TRP A 204 -1.43 4.73 -1.36
C TRP A 204 -1.57 5.26 0.06
N PHE A 205 -0.47 5.64 0.67
CA PHE A 205 -0.48 6.29 1.98
C PHE A 205 -0.54 7.82 1.89
N GLY A 206 -0.50 8.49 3.03
CA GLY A 206 -0.72 9.93 3.15
C GLY A 206 -2.20 10.24 3.40
N SER A 207 -2.77 11.22 2.71
CA SER A 207 -4.19 11.55 2.86
C SER A 207 -5.13 10.41 2.46
N HIS A 208 -4.68 9.52 1.56
CA HIS A 208 -5.46 8.38 1.08
C HIS A 208 -5.59 7.26 2.12
N THR A 209 -4.71 7.22 3.13
CA THR A 209 -4.80 6.30 4.28
C THR A 209 -6.18 6.32 4.93
N LEU A 210 -6.81 7.50 5.01
CA LEU A 210 -8.16 7.62 5.58
C LEU A 210 -9.20 6.82 4.76
N THR A 211 -9.10 6.86 3.45
CA THR A 211 -9.94 6.06 2.54
C THR A 211 -9.68 4.56 2.75
N GLY A 212 -8.42 4.15 2.78
CA GLY A 212 -8.03 2.75 3.01
C GLY A 212 -8.58 2.20 4.33
N LEU A 213 -8.37 2.91 5.44
CA LEU A 213 -8.87 2.52 6.76
C LEU A 213 -10.40 2.31 6.76
N ARG A 214 -11.15 3.25 6.19
CA ARG A 214 -12.62 3.17 6.13
C ARG A 214 -13.10 2.03 5.23
N THR A 215 -12.52 1.90 4.05
CA THR A 215 -12.88 0.87 3.07
C THR A 215 -12.67 -0.51 3.65
N PHE A 216 -11.47 -0.79 4.18
CA PHE A 216 -11.14 -2.14 4.65
C PHE A 216 -11.74 -2.47 6.02
N SER A 217 -11.95 -1.49 6.90
CA SER A 217 -12.71 -1.71 8.14
C SER A 217 -14.17 -2.08 7.85
N THR A 218 -14.79 -1.43 6.87
CA THR A 218 -16.14 -1.77 6.44
C THR A 218 -16.19 -3.17 5.82
N LEU A 219 -15.28 -3.45 4.88
CA LEU A 219 -15.20 -4.77 4.24
C LEU A 219 -15.00 -5.90 5.28
N CYS A 220 -14.12 -5.70 6.25
CA CYS A 220 -13.88 -6.70 7.30
C CYS A 220 -15.13 -6.96 8.16
N LYS A 221 -15.89 -5.90 8.50
CA LYS A 221 -17.15 -6.02 9.24
C LYS A 221 -18.23 -6.75 8.44
N ASP A 222 -18.36 -6.43 7.15
CA ASP A 222 -19.35 -7.05 6.27
C ASP A 222 -19.09 -8.55 6.11
N LEU A 223 -17.82 -8.95 5.95
CA LEU A 223 -17.45 -10.36 5.86
C LEU A 223 -17.71 -11.13 7.14
N LYS A 224 -17.44 -10.54 8.33
CA LYS A 224 -17.78 -11.17 9.62
C LYS A 224 -19.28 -11.39 9.82
N THR A 225 -20.11 -10.50 9.28
CA THR A 225 -21.59 -10.61 9.44
C THR A 225 -22.21 -11.56 8.42
N ALA A 226 -21.55 -11.85 7.32
CA ALA A 226 -22.01 -12.78 6.30
C ALA A 226 -21.82 -14.27 6.71
N ASP A 227 -20.92 -14.54 7.67
CA ASP A 227 -20.61 -15.88 8.19
C ASP A 227 -21.50 -16.29 9.41
N VAL A 228 -22.48 -15.45 9.80
CA VAL A 228 -23.46 -15.68 10.87
C VAL A 228 -24.83 -15.97 10.28
#